data_a283af209df555295531df9a7f225218
#
_entry.id   a283af209df555295531df9a7f225218
#
_cell.length_a   1.000
_cell.length_b   1.000
_cell.length_c   1.000
_cell.angle_alpha   90.00
_cell.angle_beta   90.00
_cell.angle_gamma   90.00
#
_symmetry.space_group_name_H-M   'P 1'
#
loop_
_entity.id
_entity.type
_entity.pdbx_description
1 polymer ?
#
loop_
_entity_poly.entity_id
_entity_poly.type
_entity_poly.pdbx_seq_one_letter_code
_entity_poly.pdbx_strand_id
1 'polypeptide(L)'
;WAGIGLGKGTVQELVTKIRRNRKAMQHWLCTDLLVIDEISMMTAELLDKLNGIGKKLRANQQPFGGMQVLFVGDFYQLPPVYKNGEQTVFAFESAAWAEAIHENMELTIIQRQKDVVFQAILKEARLGSLSKQSCEIIHAREGLDWKQNKILPTLLFPRRSEVDMINE
;
A
#
# COMPACT_ATOMS: atom_id res chain seq x y z
N TRP A 1 2.76 -14.13 -4.68
CA TRP A 1 1.42 -14.73 -4.67
C TRP A 1 0.78 -14.65 -6.05
N ALA A 2 0.48 -13.47 -6.60
CA ALA A 2 -0.30 -13.28 -7.82
C ALA A 2 0.34 -13.82 -9.12
N GLY A 3 1.65 -13.95 -9.19
CA GLY A 3 2.37 -14.47 -10.37
C GLY A 3 2.44 -13.50 -11.56
N ILE A 4 2.11 -12.22 -11.36
CA ILE A 4 2.01 -11.21 -12.42
C ILE A 4 3.27 -10.33 -12.58
N GLY A 5 4.23 -10.45 -11.64
CA GLY A 5 5.38 -9.53 -11.56
C GLY A 5 4.92 -8.09 -11.27
N LEU A 6 5.31 -7.14 -12.09
CA LEU A 6 4.90 -5.73 -11.98
C LEU A 6 3.51 -5.43 -12.59
N GLY A 7 2.73 -6.43 -12.97
CA GLY A 7 1.40 -6.22 -13.56
C GLY A 7 1.38 -5.60 -14.96
N LYS A 8 2.54 -5.58 -15.65
CA LYS A 8 2.62 -5.06 -17.04
C LYS A 8 1.92 -6.01 -18.01
N GLY A 9 1.25 -5.42 -19.00
CA GLY A 9 0.49 -6.15 -20.03
C GLY A 9 -1.02 -6.20 -19.77
N THR A 10 -1.73 -6.82 -20.67
CA THR A 10 -3.19 -7.01 -20.62
C THR A 10 -3.58 -8.10 -19.62
N VAL A 11 -4.84 -8.09 -19.17
CA VAL A 11 -5.40 -9.17 -18.35
C VAL A 11 -5.21 -10.54 -19.00
N GLN A 12 -5.35 -10.63 -20.33
CA GLN A 12 -5.22 -11.90 -21.05
C GLN A 12 -3.78 -12.44 -21.05
N GLU A 13 -2.79 -11.57 -21.22
CA GLU A 13 -1.37 -11.94 -21.13
C GLU A 13 -0.99 -12.38 -19.72
N LEU A 14 -1.48 -11.66 -18.71
CA LEU A 14 -1.23 -11.99 -17.30
C LEU A 14 -1.87 -13.34 -16.92
N VAL A 15 -3.10 -13.60 -17.36
CA VAL A 15 -3.76 -14.89 -17.19
C VAL A 15 -2.97 -16.02 -17.85
N THR A 16 -2.47 -15.82 -19.07
CA THR A 16 -1.64 -16.79 -19.78
C THR A 16 -0.35 -17.09 -19.02
N LYS A 17 0.30 -16.04 -18.46
CA LYS A 17 1.49 -16.16 -17.64
C LYS A 17 1.21 -16.95 -16.35
N ILE A 18 0.12 -16.65 -15.66
CA ILE A 18 -0.29 -17.34 -14.43
C ILE A 18 -0.56 -18.82 -14.69
N ARG A 19 -1.26 -19.17 -15.77
CA ARG A 19 -1.55 -20.57 -16.15
C ARG A 19 -0.30 -21.41 -16.36
N ARG A 20 0.83 -20.80 -16.76
CA ARG A 20 2.13 -21.47 -16.90
C ARG A 20 2.84 -21.64 -15.55
N ASN A 21 2.39 -20.97 -14.51
CA ASN A 21 2.94 -21.06 -13.15
C ASN A 21 1.96 -21.80 -12.24
N ARG A 22 2.19 -23.11 -12.06
CA ARG A 22 1.30 -23.99 -11.27
C ARG A 22 1.03 -23.43 -9.86
N LYS A 23 2.06 -22.88 -9.18
CA LYS A 23 1.93 -22.34 -7.83
C LYS A 23 1.03 -21.10 -7.81
N ALA A 24 1.27 -20.15 -8.73
CA ALA A 24 0.44 -18.96 -8.85
C ALA A 24 -1.00 -19.34 -9.21
N MET A 25 -1.20 -20.25 -10.17
CA MET A 25 -2.54 -20.72 -10.55
C MET A 25 -3.29 -21.32 -9.36
N GLN A 26 -2.61 -22.14 -8.56
CA GLN A 26 -3.21 -22.73 -7.34
C GLN A 26 -3.61 -21.65 -6.34
N HIS A 27 -2.78 -20.63 -6.12
CA HIS A 27 -3.14 -19.51 -5.25
C HIS A 27 -4.45 -18.84 -5.69
N TRP A 28 -4.58 -18.53 -6.99
CA TRP A 28 -5.80 -17.91 -7.52
C TRP A 28 -7.05 -18.77 -7.36
N LEU A 29 -6.91 -20.10 -7.48
CA LEU A 29 -8.06 -21.03 -7.41
C LEU A 29 -8.49 -21.36 -5.98
N CYS A 30 -7.53 -21.42 -5.05
CA CYS A 30 -7.77 -21.92 -3.68
C CYS A 30 -7.86 -20.81 -2.63
N THR A 31 -7.69 -19.55 -3.00
CA THR A 31 -7.80 -18.43 -2.04
C THR A 31 -9.27 -18.03 -1.86
N ASP A 32 -9.73 -18.01 -0.61
CA ASP A 32 -11.07 -17.55 -0.25
C ASP A 32 -11.07 -16.08 0.13
N LEU A 33 -10.01 -15.60 0.82
CA LEU A 33 -9.82 -14.22 1.25
C LEU A 33 -8.51 -13.66 0.69
N LEU A 34 -8.60 -12.58 -0.07
CA LEU A 34 -7.47 -11.78 -0.54
C LEU A 34 -7.35 -10.51 0.30
N VAL A 35 -6.25 -10.39 1.04
CA VAL A 35 -5.91 -9.15 1.75
C VAL A 35 -4.91 -8.36 0.92
N ILE A 36 -5.22 -7.09 0.65
CA ILE A 36 -4.31 -6.14 0.01
C ILE A 36 -3.98 -5.06 1.03
N ASP A 37 -2.77 -5.10 1.55
CA ASP A 37 -2.23 -4.10 2.46
C ASP A 37 -1.60 -2.95 1.69
N GLU A 38 -1.50 -1.76 2.31
CA GLU A 38 -0.99 -0.52 1.69
C GLU A 38 -1.70 -0.19 0.37
N ILE A 39 -3.03 -0.30 0.36
CA ILE A 39 -3.85 -0.12 -0.86
C ILE A 39 -3.70 1.29 -1.47
N SER A 40 -3.27 2.30 -0.68
CA SER A 40 -3.01 3.65 -1.16
C SER A 40 -1.91 3.71 -2.22
N MET A 41 -0.98 2.75 -2.23
CA MET A 41 0.11 2.66 -3.20
C MET A 41 -0.26 1.87 -4.47
N MET A 42 -1.47 1.33 -4.53
CA MET A 42 -1.96 0.59 -5.70
C MET A 42 -2.66 1.53 -6.68
N THR A 43 -2.36 1.38 -7.97
CA THR A 43 -3.06 2.10 -9.04
C THR A 43 -4.43 1.49 -9.32
N ALA A 44 -5.39 2.31 -9.77
CA ALA A 44 -6.69 1.83 -10.24
C ALA A 44 -6.55 0.76 -11.34
N GLU A 45 -5.66 0.98 -12.31
CA GLU A 45 -5.40 0.04 -13.40
C GLU A 45 -4.97 -1.35 -12.89
N LEU A 46 -4.07 -1.39 -11.89
CA LEU A 46 -3.60 -2.66 -11.34
C LEU A 46 -4.72 -3.38 -10.59
N LEU A 47 -5.54 -2.64 -9.84
CA LEU A 47 -6.69 -3.22 -9.14
C LEU A 47 -7.72 -3.80 -10.12
N ASP A 48 -8.05 -3.08 -11.21
CA ASP A 48 -8.93 -3.57 -12.26
C ASP A 48 -8.36 -4.82 -12.95
N LYS A 49 -7.05 -4.86 -13.19
CA LYS A 49 -6.38 -6.06 -13.71
C LYS A 49 -6.51 -7.26 -12.77
N LEU A 50 -6.31 -7.07 -11.46
CA LEU A 50 -6.46 -8.14 -10.47
C LEU A 50 -7.90 -8.69 -10.45
N ASN A 51 -8.89 -7.80 -10.48
CA ASN A 51 -10.31 -8.17 -10.59
C ASN A 51 -10.56 -9.00 -11.86
N GLY A 52 -10.11 -8.50 -13.02
CA GLY A 52 -10.27 -9.20 -14.29
C GLY A 52 -9.57 -10.55 -14.36
N ILE A 53 -8.39 -10.69 -13.74
CA ILE A 53 -7.66 -11.96 -13.61
C ILE A 53 -8.46 -12.93 -12.76
N GLY A 54 -8.96 -12.50 -11.60
CA GLY A 54 -9.77 -13.32 -10.71
C GLY A 54 -11.00 -13.89 -11.43
N LYS A 55 -11.75 -13.01 -12.10
CA LYS A 55 -12.95 -13.40 -12.89
C LYS A 55 -12.61 -14.48 -13.95
N LYS A 56 -11.49 -14.29 -14.69
CA LYS A 56 -11.09 -15.22 -15.76
C LYS A 56 -10.54 -16.55 -15.27
N LEU A 57 -9.72 -16.55 -14.22
CA LEU A 57 -9.09 -17.77 -13.70
C LEU A 57 -10.09 -18.66 -12.97
N ARG A 58 -11.00 -18.06 -12.21
CA ARG A 58 -12.02 -18.77 -11.44
C ARG A 58 -13.31 -19.04 -12.23
N ALA A 59 -13.39 -18.58 -13.49
CA ALA A 59 -14.58 -18.68 -14.34
C ALA A 59 -15.85 -18.15 -13.64
N ASN A 60 -15.71 -17.09 -12.86
CA ASN A 60 -16.78 -16.48 -12.07
C ASN A 60 -16.78 -14.96 -12.30
N GLN A 61 -17.93 -14.40 -12.68
CA GLN A 61 -18.08 -12.98 -12.99
C GLN A 61 -18.27 -12.08 -11.77
N GLN A 62 -18.43 -12.65 -10.58
CA GLN A 62 -18.43 -11.88 -9.34
C GLN A 62 -17.08 -11.15 -9.15
N PRO A 63 -17.05 -10.06 -8.38
CA PRO A 63 -15.81 -9.34 -8.08
C PRO A 63 -14.71 -10.29 -7.63
N PHE A 64 -13.51 -10.11 -8.18
CA PHE A 64 -12.32 -10.95 -7.94
C PHE A 64 -12.55 -12.45 -8.14
N GLY A 65 -13.54 -12.83 -8.99
CA GLY A 65 -13.90 -14.23 -9.21
C GLY A 65 -14.55 -14.88 -8.00
N GLY A 66 -15.27 -14.11 -7.19
CA GLY A 66 -15.96 -14.56 -5.98
C GLY A 66 -15.04 -14.77 -4.77
N MET A 67 -13.80 -14.27 -4.81
CA MET A 67 -12.97 -14.15 -3.59
C MET A 67 -13.50 -13.02 -2.72
N GLN A 68 -13.52 -13.21 -1.41
CA GLN A 68 -13.64 -12.09 -0.48
C GLN A 68 -12.39 -11.23 -0.56
N VAL A 69 -12.54 -9.90 -0.53
CA VAL A 69 -11.40 -8.98 -0.53
C VAL A 69 -11.43 -8.10 0.70
N LEU A 70 -10.25 -7.83 1.25
CA LEU A 70 -10.03 -6.88 2.33
C LEU A 70 -8.91 -5.94 1.91
N PHE A 71 -9.23 -4.66 1.75
CA PHE A 71 -8.26 -3.62 1.47
C PHE A 71 -7.91 -2.90 2.76
N VAL A 72 -6.61 -2.76 3.03
CA VAL A 72 -6.09 -2.10 4.22
C VAL A 72 -5.12 -1.01 3.79
N GLY A 73 -5.20 0.17 4.40
CA GLY A 73 -4.29 1.27 4.09
C GLY A 73 -4.81 2.62 4.52
N ASP A 74 -4.07 3.66 4.15
CA ASP A 74 -4.40 5.05 4.48
C ASP A 74 -4.09 5.95 3.29
N PHE A 75 -5.13 6.48 2.65
CA PHE A 75 -4.99 7.34 1.46
C PHE A 75 -4.40 8.73 1.75
N TYR A 76 -4.17 9.09 3.01
CA TYR A 76 -3.34 10.24 3.41
C TYR A 76 -1.84 9.92 3.46
N GLN A 77 -1.45 8.64 3.28
CA GLN A 77 -0.06 8.21 3.18
C GLN A 77 0.41 8.19 1.71
N LEU A 78 1.45 7.42 1.41
CA LEU A 78 2.08 7.45 0.09
C LEU A 78 1.11 7.03 -1.03
N PRO A 79 0.97 7.85 -2.07
CA PRO A 79 0.16 7.51 -3.25
C PRO A 79 0.88 6.51 -4.16
N PRO A 80 0.20 6.01 -5.20
CA PRO A 80 0.84 5.20 -6.23
C PRO A 80 1.98 5.95 -6.91
N VAL A 81 3.05 5.23 -7.27
CA VAL A 81 4.19 5.82 -7.99
C VAL A 81 3.87 5.85 -9.49
N TYR A 82 3.80 7.03 -10.05
CA TYR A 82 3.62 7.28 -11.48
C TYR A 82 4.90 7.84 -12.10
N LYS A 83 5.02 7.69 -13.42
CA LYS A 83 6.06 8.37 -14.17
C LYS A 83 5.73 9.87 -14.27
N ASN A 84 6.77 10.70 -14.44
CA ASN A 84 6.59 12.14 -14.57
C ASN A 84 5.59 12.46 -15.70
N GLY A 85 4.55 13.24 -15.35
CA GLY A 85 3.51 13.68 -16.28
C GLY A 85 2.27 12.79 -16.39
N GLU A 86 2.25 11.62 -15.73
CA GLU A 86 1.04 10.80 -15.64
C GLU A 86 0.16 11.28 -14.48
N GLN A 87 -1.15 11.29 -14.70
CA GLN A 87 -2.11 11.62 -13.64
C GLN A 87 -2.21 10.47 -12.65
N THR A 88 -2.14 10.78 -11.36
CA THR A 88 -2.38 9.80 -10.29
C THR A 88 -3.84 9.39 -10.28
N VAL A 89 -4.12 8.10 -10.42
CA VAL A 89 -5.46 7.52 -10.29
C VAL A 89 -5.43 6.48 -9.17
N PHE A 90 -6.12 6.79 -8.08
CA PHE A 90 -6.11 5.96 -6.88
C PHE A 90 -6.94 4.67 -7.05
N ALA A 91 -6.66 3.68 -6.23
CA ALA A 91 -7.38 2.41 -6.26
C ALA A 91 -8.90 2.57 -6.08
N PHE A 92 -9.35 3.53 -5.26
CA PHE A 92 -10.78 3.79 -5.04
C PHE A 92 -11.51 4.39 -6.26
N GLU A 93 -10.78 4.86 -7.26
CA GLU A 93 -11.34 5.35 -8.53
C GLU A 93 -11.54 4.23 -9.56
N SER A 94 -11.13 2.99 -9.24
CA SER A 94 -11.26 1.85 -10.14
C SER A 94 -12.68 1.30 -10.20
N ALA A 95 -13.04 0.68 -11.32
CA ALA A 95 -14.29 -0.07 -11.44
C ALA A 95 -14.32 -1.28 -10.48
N ALA A 96 -13.18 -1.92 -10.28
CA ALA A 96 -13.03 -3.03 -9.35
C ALA A 96 -13.35 -2.65 -7.91
N TRP A 97 -12.99 -1.44 -7.47
CA TRP A 97 -13.34 -0.93 -6.15
C TRP A 97 -14.85 -0.79 -6.00
N ALA A 98 -15.49 -0.12 -6.95
CA ALA A 98 -16.94 0.10 -6.93
C ALA A 98 -17.73 -1.23 -6.94
N GLU A 99 -17.22 -2.26 -7.64
CA GLU A 99 -17.83 -3.57 -7.68
C GLU A 99 -17.66 -4.39 -6.40
N ALA A 100 -16.52 -4.25 -5.71
CA ALA A 100 -16.07 -5.18 -4.67
C ALA A 100 -16.28 -4.66 -3.24
N ILE A 101 -16.22 -3.32 -3.03
CA ILE A 101 -16.25 -2.74 -1.69
C ILE A 101 -17.66 -2.29 -1.34
N HIS A 102 -18.26 -2.93 -0.34
CA HIS A 102 -19.60 -2.65 0.15
C HIS A 102 -19.59 -2.04 1.56
N GLU A 103 -18.51 -2.28 2.31
CA GLU A 103 -18.38 -1.80 3.68
C GLU A 103 -17.01 -1.15 3.89
N ASN A 104 -16.99 -0.09 4.71
CA ASN A 104 -15.78 0.60 5.10
C ASN A 104 -15.72 0.68 6.62
N MET A 105 -14.52 0.46 7.17
CA MET A 105 -14.25 0.59 8.59
C MET A 105 -13.03 1.47 8.80
N GLU A 106 -13.16 2.49 9.64
CA GLU A 106 -12.06 3.35 10.04
C GLU A 106 -11.53 2.93 11.42
N LEU A 107 -10.21 2.68 11.51
CA LEU A 107 -9.51 2.46 12.77
C LEU A 107 -9.07 3.80 13.35
N THR A 108 -9.67 4.23 14.45
CA THR A 108 -9.45 5.55 15.07
C THR A 108 -8.48 5.54 16.23
N ILE A 109 -8.18 4.36 16.80
CA ILE A 109 -7.33 4.22 17.99
C ILE A 109 -5.90 3.91 17.56
N ILE A 110 -4.97 4.79 17.93
CA ILE A 110 -3.54 4.59 17.70
C ILE A 110 -2.99 3.63 18.75
N GLN A 111 -2.59 2.43 18.30
CA GLN A 111 -2.02 1.38 19.17
C GLN A 111 -0.48 1.43 19.22
N ARG A 112 0.15 1.85 18.12
CA ARG A 112 1.62 1.81 17.95
C ARG A 112 2.33 2.80 18.85
N GLN A 113 1.78 4.01 19.02
CA GLN A 113 2.38 5.10 19.79
C GLN A 113 1.59 5.34 21.07
N LYS A 114 2.32 5.47 22.19
CA LYS A 114 1.73 5.75 23.52
C LYS A 114 1.85 7.21 23.93
N ASP A 115 2.82 7.94 23.36
CA ASP A 115 3.02 9.37 23.63
C ASP A 115 1.93 10.19 22.97
N VAL A 116 1.10 10.83 23.78
CA VAL A 116 -0.06 11.62 23.31
C VAL A 116 0.34 12.87 22.52
N VAL A 117 1.49 13.47 22.84
CA VAL A 117 2.03 14.64 22.11
C VAL A 117 2.46 14.19 20.73
N PHE A 118 3.19 13.08 20.65
CA PHE A 118 3.61 12.52 19.38
C PHE A 118 2.43 12.02 18.53
N GLN A 119 1.38 11.44 19.14
CA GLN A 119 0.14 11.09 18.44
C GLN A 119 -0.54 12.32 17.82
N ALA A 120 -0.56 13.46 18.54
CA ALA A 120 -1.10 14.71 18.02
C ALA A 120 -0.31 15.20 16.80
N ILE A 121 1.02 15.21 16.88
CA ILE A 121 1.92 15.56 15.76
C ILE A 121 1.66 14.66 14.54
N LEU A 122 1.54 13.35 14.74
CA LEU A 122 1.27 12.40 13.66
C LEU A 122 -0.09 12.64 12.99
N LYS A 123 -1.11 12.99 13.76
CA LYS A 123 -2.43 13.36 13.21
C LYS A 123 -2.37 14.63 12.36
N GLU A 124 -1.67 15.66 12.85
CA GLU A 124 -1.46 16.89 12.10
C GLU A 124 -0.64 16.64 10.81
N ALA A 125 0.44 15.87 10.91
CA ALA A 125 1.27 15.51 9.76
C ALA A 125 0.48 14.71 8.70
N ARG A 126 -0.38 13.79 9.13
CA ARG A 126 -1.26 13.01 8.24
C ARG A 126 -2.17 13.92 7.41
N LEU A 127 -2.64 15.03 7.99
CA LEU A 127 -3.51 16.00 7.30
C LEU A 127 -2.71 17.07 6.53
N GLY A 128 -1.37 17.03 6.57
CA GLY A 128 -0.52 18.04 5.94
C GLY A 128 -0.59 19.43 6.59
N SER A 129 -1.00 19.52 7.86
CA SER A 129 -1.25 20.78 8.56
C SER A 129 -0.64 20.77 9.96
N LEU A 130 0.69 20.89 10.01
CA LEU A 130 1.42 20.96 11.28
C LEU A 130 1.19 22.33 11.96
N SER A 131 0.85 22.31 13.25
CA SER A 131 0.81 23.51 14.09
C SER A 131 2.23 24.03 14.37
N LYS A 132 2.32 25.32 14.73
CA LYS A 132 3.61 25.93 15.12
C LYS A 132 4.26 25.16 16.27
N GLN A 133 3.48 24.77 17.27
CA GLN A 133 3.95 23.99 18.41
C GLN A 133 4.52 22.61 17.98
N SER A 134 3.84 21.92 17.08
CA SER A 134 4.32 20.64 16.53
C SER A 134 5.63 20.81 15.75
N CYS A 135 5.75 21.87 14.94
CA CYS A 135 6.99 22.21 14.26
C CYS A 135 8.14 22.46 15.24
N GLU A 136 7.92 23.25 16.29
CA GLU A 136 8.93 23.54 17.31
C GLU A 136 9.41 22.26 18.01
N ILE A 137 8.49 21.34 18.34
CA ILE A 137 8.84 20.05 18.97
C ILE A 137 9.67 19.18 18.02
N ILE A 138 9.36 19.17 16.73
CA ILE A 138 10.11 18.40 15.72
C ILE A 138 11.51 19.01 15.56
N HIS A 139 11.61 20.34 15.37
CA HIS A 139 12.89 21.03 15.20
C HIS A 139 13.80 20.88 16.43
N ALA A 140 13.24 20.82 17.64
CA ALA A 140 14.01 20.56 18.84
C ALA A 140 14.69 19.17 18.88
N ARG A 141 14.38 18.29 17.92
CA ARG A 141 15.04 16.99 17.75
C ARG A 141 16.21 17.01 16.80
N GLU A 142 16.41 18.10 16.08
CA GLU A 142 17.56 18.27 15.19
C GLU A 142 18.87 18.36 16.02
N GLY A 143 19.92 17.70 15.53
CA GLY A 143 21.24 17.73 16.14
C GLY A 143 21.39 17.00 17.47
N LEU A 144 20.38 16.26 17.94
CA LEU A 144 20.53 15.45 19.15
C LEU A 144 21.54 14.31 18.92
N ASP A 145 22.43 14.13 19.90
CA ASP A 145 23.36 12.99 19.89
C ASP A 145 22.64 11.68 20.30
N TRP A 146 22.21 10.95 19.27
CA TRP A 146 21.54 9.66 19.42
C TRP A 146 22.49 8.48 19.67
N LYS A 147 23.83 8.69 19.50
CA LYS A 147 24.83 7.61 19.62
C LYS A 147 24.96 7.08 21.06
N GLN A 148 24.52 7.88 22.03
CA GLN A 148 24.51 7.48 23.45
C GLN A 148 23.26 6.68 23.83
N ASN A 149 22.30 6.49 22.95
CA ASN A 149 21.11 5.73 23.21
C ASN A 149 21.44 4.22 23.28
N LYS A 150 20.78 3.49 24.20
CA LYS A 150 20.91 2.03 24.29
C LYS A 150 20.47 1.31 23.01
N ILE A 151 19.53 1.90 22.30
CA ILE A 151 19.03 1.39 21.01
C ILE A 151 19.31 2.47 19.96
N LEU A 152 20.10 2.12 18.95
CA LEU A 152 20.37 3.02 17.85
C LEU A 152 19.13 3.18 16.97
N PRO A 153 18.75 4.40 16.60
CA PRO A 153 17.62 4.63 15.71
C PRO A 153 17.92 4.10 14.30
N THR A 154 16.90 3.64 13.60
CA THR A 154 17.00 3.30 12.19
C THR A 154 17.16 4.59 11.38
N LEU A 155 18.19 4.63 10.53
CA LEU A 155 18.41 5.74 9.62
C LEU A 155 17.52 5.59 8.38
N LEU A 156 16.82 6.67 8.01
CA LEU A 156 15.95 6.70 6.85
C LEU A 156 16.55 7.57 5.76
N PHE A 157 16.61 7.04 4.55
CA PHE A 157 17.13 7.74 3.38
C PHE A 157 16.10 7.72 2.24
N PRO A 158 16.00 8.78 1.43
CA PRO A 158 15.05 8.85 0.32
C PRO A 158 15.46 7.98 -0.87
N ARG A 159 16.73 7.59 -0.97
CA ARG A 159 17.28 6.85 -2.11
C ARG A 159 18.00 5.59 -1.65
N ARG A 160 17.79 4.50 -2.40
CA ARG A 160 18.44 3.22 -2.13
C ARG A 160 19.97 3.30 -2.17
N SER A 161 20.54 4.07 -3.10
CA SER A 161 22.00 4.27 -3.19
C SER A 161 22.63 4.82 -1.91
N GLU A 162 21.90 5.68 -1.18
CA GLU A 162 22.36 6.23 0.09
C GLU A 162 22.29 5.17 1.20
N VAL A 163 21.27 4.31 1.17
CA VAL A 163 21.16 3.16 2.09
C VAL A 163 22.30 2.18 1.85
N ASP A 164 22.59 1.85 0.59
CA ASP A 164 23.65 0.90 0.22
C ASP A 164 25.02 1.42 0.68
N MET A 165 25.29 2.74 0.53
CA MET A 165 26.56 3.39 0.96
C MET A 165 26.77 3.31 2.49
N ILE A 166 25.71 3.30 3.29
CA ILE A 166 25.82 3.26 4.77
C ILE A 166 25.94 1.81 5.27
N ASN A 167 25.42 0.84 4.50
CA ASN A 167 25.45 -0.58 4.87
C ASN A 167 26.72 -1.30 4.41
N GLU A 168 27.56 -0.70 3.56
CA GLU A 168 28.88 -1.17 3.16
C GLU A 168 29.93 -0.76 4.22
#